data_84c8bd7869a7048e69bf7d750d6707a9
#
_entry.id   84c8bd7869a7048e69bf7d750d6707a9
#
_cell.length_a   1.000
_cell.length_b   1.000
_cell.length_c   1.000
_cell.angle_alpha   90.00
_cell.angle_beta   90.00
_cell.angle_gamma   90.00
#
_symmetry.space_group_name_H-M   'P 1'
#
loop_
_entity.id
_entity.type
_entity.pdbx_description
1 polymer ?
#
loop_
_entity_poly.entity_id
_entity_poly.type
_entity_poly.pdbx_seq_one_letter_code
_entity_poly.pdbx_strand_id
1 'polypeptide(L)'
;MLDVKLLRTNFDKVEQALRNRQASVELIAEFPKLDGSRREKLTESDQLKNRRNVVSQEVAKLKRSGGNADELISEMKTVGDRIKQLDDEVREIDVQLDALLQAIPNVPHESVPLGASEEDNVEVRRVGEPRVFEFDPKAHWEIGQDLSILDFENAAKVTGSRFVFYKGLGARLERALINFMMDLHADQHGYEEVLPPYIVNRDSLFGTGQLPKFEEDLFKIEGTEYFLIPTAEVPVTNIHRDEILSAESLPKQFVAFSGCFRSEAGASGRDTRGLIRQHQFNKVELVQLVKPEESYEVLEQLTGHAERVLQLLGLPYRVIALCTGDMGFGSAKTYDIEVWLPSAGTYREISSCTNFEDFQARRAAIRYRPESGAKPEFVHTLNGSGLALGRTVAAILENYQQADGTVEIPEALRPYMGGVQYLSPRKG
;
A
#
# COMPACT_ATOMS: atom_id res chain seq x y z
N MET A 1 6.55 3.63 -8.66
CA MET A 1 7.94 4.11 -8.87
C MET A 1 7.94 5.56 -9.32
N LEU A 2 9.05 6.27 -9.15
CA LEU A 2 9.12 7.68 -9.53
C LEU A 2 9.07 7.88 -11.05
N ASP A 3 8.59 9.07 -11.48
CA ASP A 3 8.73 9.50 -12.86
C ASP A 3 10.21 9.77 -13.16
N VAL A 4 10.74 9.13 -14.20
CA VAL A 4 12.10 9.39 -14.72
C VAL A 4 12.32 10.87 -15.06
N LYS A 5 11.27 11.57 -15.50
CA LYS A 5 11.34 13.01 -15.75
C LYS A 5 11.71 13.79 -14.50
N LEU A 6 11.19 13.42 -13.34
CA LEU A 6 11.50 14.07 -12.06
C LEU A 6 12.99 13.99 -11.77
N LEU A 7 13.61 12.81 -11.94
CA LEU A 7 15.05 12.63 -11.78
C LEU A 7 15.88 13.43 -12.79
N ARG A 8 15.37 13.62 -14.02
CA ARG A 8 16.06 14.42 -15.05
C ARG A 8 15.99 15.92 -14.80
N THR A 9 14.85 16.42 -14.32
CA THR A 9 14.58 17.87 -14.24
C THR A 9 14.78 18.43 -12.84
N ASN A 10 14.67 17.61 -11.80
CA ASN A 10 14.70 18.02 -10.40
C ASN A 10 15.49 17.02 -9.53
N PHE A 11 16.71 16.64 -9.98
CA PHE A 11 17.55 15.66 -9.30
C PHE A 11 17.77 16.01 -7.81
N ASP A 12 18.11 17.29 -7.54
CA ASP A 12 18.36 17.79 -6.19
C ASP A 12 17.12 17.65 -5.28
N LYS A 13 15.91 17.80 -5.82
CA LYS A 13 14.67 17.59 -5.06
C LYS A 13 14.53 16.14 -4.63
N VAL A 14 14.86 15.20 -5.52
CA VAL A 14 14.80 13.76 -5.18
C VAL A 14 15.91 13.42 -4.17
N GLU A 15 17.11 13.94 -4.34
CA GLU A 15 18.21 13.75 -3.39
C GLU A 15 17.83 14.28 -2.00
N GLN A 16 17.25 15.47 -1.90
CA GLN A 16 16.78 16.04 -0.64
C GLN A 16 15.64 15.20 -0.03
N ALA A 17 14.73 14.70 -0.85
CA ALA A 17 13.66 13.79 -0.39
C ALA A 17 14.22 12.50 0.21
N LEU A 18 15.25 11.91 -0.39
CA LEU A 18 15.94 10.73 0.16
C LEU A 18 16.57 11.04 1.52
N ARG A 19 17.28 12.16 1.64
CA ARG A 19 17.86 12.61 2.93
C ARG A 19 16.78 12.79 4.00
N ASN A 20 15.67 13.46 3.67
CA ASN A 20 14.56 13.67 4.57
C ASN A 20 13.91 12.35 5.03
N ARG A 21 13.90 11.32 4.16
CA ARG A 21 13.38 9.98 4.46
C ARG A 21 14.39 9.04 5.13
N GLN A 22 15.55 9.52 5.52
CA GLN A 22 16.66 8.71 6.06
C GLN A 22 17.09 7.59 5.10
N ALA A 23 16.83 7.76 3.79
CA ALA A 23 17.23 6.82 2.74
C ALA A 23 18.58 7.19 2.15
N SER A 24 19.32 6.19 1.65
CA SER A 24 20.62 6.44 1.04
C SER A 24 20.50 7.21 -0.27
N VAL A 25 21.26 8.29 -0.42
CA VAL A 25 21.38 9.04 -1.68
C VAL A 25 22.12 8.26 -2.77
N GLU A 26 22.86 7.22 -2.39
CA GLU A 26 23.52 6.31 -3.34
C GLU A 26 22.53 5.61 -4.27
N LEU A 27 21.26 5.50 -3.87
CA LEU A 27 20.19 4.92 -4.70
C LEU A 27 20.02 5.63 -6.04
N ILE A 28 20.40 6.91 -6.14
CA ILE A 28 20.24 7.72 -7.37
C ILE A 28 21.58 8.13 -7.99
N ALA A 29 22.70 7.81 -7.36
CA ALA A 29 24.03 8.29 -7.80
C ALA A 29 24.41 7.88 -9.23
N GLU A 30 24.06 6.67 -9.65
CA GLU A 30 24.33 6.16 -11.00
C GLU A 30 23.32 6.64 -12.06
N PHE A 31 22.19 7.23 -11.66
CA PHE A 31 21.14 7.62 -12.59
C PHE A 31 21.61 8.57 -13.70
N PRO A 32 22.36 9.67 -13.42
CA PRO A 32 22.77 10.61 -14.47
C PRO A 32 23.64 9.95 -15.53
N LYS A 33 24.52 9.05 -15.12
CA LYS A 33 25.43 8.31 -16.03
C LYS A 33 24.65 7.32 -16.90
N LEU A 34 23.76 6.52 -16.30
CA LEU A 34 22.95 5.54 -17.01
C LEU A 34 22.00 6.23 -17.99
N ASP A 35 21.24 7.26 -17.54
CA ASP A 35 20.31 7.98 -18.39
C ASP A 35 21.00 8.75 -19.52
N GLY A 36 22.18 9.36 -19.23
CA GLY A 36 23.01 10.03 -20.24
C GLY A 36 23.46 9.04 -21.31
N SER A 37 24.07 7.91 -20.91
CA SER A 37 24.53 6.87 -21.83
C SER A 37 23.39 6.29 -22.66
N ARG A 38 22.22 6.05 -22.05
CA ARG A 38 21.01 5.60 -22.76
C ARG A 38 20.61 6.57 -23.87
N ARG A 39 20.53 7.86 -23.57
CA ARG A 39 20.12 8.90 -24.55
C ARG A 39 21.11 9.03 -25.70
N GLU A 40 22.40 8.99 -25.40
CA GLU A 40 23.46 9.04 -26.42
C GLU A 40 23.31 7.87 -27.39
N LYS A 41 23.19 6.63 -26.87
CA LYS A 41 23.05 5.41 -27.69
C LYS A 41 21.76 5.39 -28.51
N LEU A 42 20.63 5.87 -27.95
CA LEU A 42 19.40 6.00 -28.69
C LEU A 42 19.53 7.02 -29.84
N THR A 43 20.19 8.15 -29.59
CA THR A 43 20.42 9.18 -30.61
C THR A 43 21.30 8.62 -31.74
N GLU A 44 22.38 7.90 -31.42
CA GLU A 44 23.23 7.25 -32.41
C GLU A 44 22.45 6.19 -33.19
N SER A 45 21.68 5.33 -32.51
CA SER A 45 20.84 4.30 -33.18
C SER A 45 19.83 4.93 -34.15
N ASP A 46 19.17 6.00 -33.75
CA ASP A 46 18.19 6.70 -34.60
C ASP A 46 18.86 7.35 -35.83
N GLN A 47 20.03 7.96 -35.66
CA GLN A 47 20.82 8.51 -36.78
C GLN A 47 21.21 7.40 -37.77
N LEU A 48 21.68 6.27 -37.26
CA LEU A 48 22.05 5.11 -38.09
C LEU A 48 20.84 4.47 -38.78
N LYS A 49 19.68 4.37 -38.08
CA LYS A 49 18.42 3.89 -38.68
C LYS A 49 17.96 4.82 -39.82
N ASN A 50 18.06 6.12 -39.65
CA ASN A 50 17.79 7.09 -40.71
C ASN A 50 18.77 6.96 -41.89
N ARG A 51 20.08 6.85 -41.63
CA ARG A 51 21.10 6.60 -42.68
C ARG A 51 20.80 5.35 -43.49
N ARG A 52 20.49 4.25 -42.77
CA ARG A 52 20.12 2.98 -43.43
C ARG A 52 18.91 3.12 -44.34
N ASN A 53 17.87 3.88 -43.91
CA ASN A 53 16.68 4.11 -44.76
C ASN A 53 16.99 4.90 -46.02
N VAL A 54 17.80 5.98 -45.91
CA VAL A 54 18.24 6.79 -47.08
C VAL A 54 19.06 5.95 -48.04
N VAL A 55 20.09 5.25 -47.56
CA VAL A 55 20.95 4.42 -48.39
C VAL A 55 20.21 3.26 -49.03
N SER A 56 19.21 2.68 -48.33
CA SER A 56 18.36 1.63 -48.95
C SER A 56 17.60 2.13 -50.18
N GLN A 57 17.17 3.40 -50.17
CA GLN A 57 16.53 4.02 -51.32
C GLN A 57 17.54 4.31 -52.45
N GLU A 58 18.78 4.71 -52.13
CA GLU A 58 19.87 4.94 -53.07
C GLU A 58 20.28 3.63 -53.77
N VAL A 59 20.44 2.54 -52.99
CA VAL A 59 20.73 1.20 -53.49
C VAL A 59 19.64 0.74 -54.47
N ALA A 60 18.36 0.97 -54.09
CA ALA A 60 17.24 0.62 -54.97
C ALA A 60 17.25 1.39 -56.31
N LYS A 61 17.62 2.67 -56.29
CA LYS A 61 17.76 3.50 -57.50
C LYS A 61 18.93 3.03 -58.38
N LEU A 62 20.12 2.81 -57.75
CA LEU A 62 21.32 2.34 -58.45
C LEU A 62 21.08 0.97 -59.14
N LYS A 63 20.47 0.04 -58.45
CA LYS A 63 20.12 -1.27 -59.02
C LYS A 63 19.15 -1.17 -60.20
N ARG A 64 18.18 -0.24 -60.14
CA ARG A 64 17.24 0.00 -61.27
C ARG A 64 17.92 0.61 -62.49
N SER A 65 18.97 1.44 -62.29
CA SER A 65 19.76 2.03 -63.36
C SER A 65 20.92 1.17 -63.84
N GLY A 66 21.08 -0.06 -63.36
CA GLY A 66 22.17 -0.96 -63.72
C GLY A 66 23.52 -0.63 -63.11
N GLY A 67 23.56 0.26 -62.08
CA GLY A 67 24.77 0.66 -61.34
C GLY A 67 25.20 -0.34 -60.27
N ASN A 68 26.47 -0.29 -59.91
CA ASN A 68 27.02 -1.10 -58.81
C ASN A 68 26.67 -0.46 -57.47
N ALA A 69 26.14 -1.27 -56.54
CA ALA A 69 25.76 -0.84 -55.17
C ALA A 69 26.49 -1.62 -54.08
N ASP A 70 27.54 -2.38 -54.40
CA ASP A 70 28.19 -3.32 -53.47
C ASP A 70 28.83 -2.61 -52.27
N GLU A 71 29.46 -1.46 -52.46
CA GLU A 71 30.04 -0.64 -51.39
C GLU A 71 28.96 -0.17 -50.41
N LEU A 72 27.84 0.35 -50.91
CA LEU A 72 26.72 0.80 -50.08
C LEU A 72 26.06 -0.34 -49.30
N ILE A 73 25.99 -1.52 -49.95
CA ILE A 73 25.47 -2.72 -49.27
C ILE A 73 26.41 -3.16 -48.15
N SER A 74 27.72 -3.14 -48.41
CA SER A 74 28.72 -3.47 -47.36
C SER A 74 28.71 -2.46 -46.22
N GLU A 75 28.63 -1.16 -46.50
CA GLU A 75 28.44 -0.11 -45.48
C GLU A 75 27.18 -0.38 -44.61
N MET A 76 26.06 -0.68 -45.27
CA MET A 76 24.82 -0.92 -44.57
C MET A 76 24.82 -2.19 -43.72
N LYS A 77 25.62 -3.17 -44.01
CA LYS A 77 25.84 -4.35 -43.17
C LYS A 77 26.52 -3.92 -41.87
N THR A 78 27.61 -3.13 -41.93
CA THR A 78 28.30 -2.60 -40.75
C THR A 78 27.39 -1.69 -39.92
N VAL A 79 26.58 -0.83 -40.57
CA VAL A 79 25.57 0.02 -39.90
C VAL A 79 24.53 -0.84 -39.21
N GLY A 80 24.06 -1.94 -39.85
CA GLY A 80 23.12 -2.88 -39.27
C GLY A 80 23.66 -3.57 -38.01
N ASP A 81 24.92 -4.01 -38.06
CA ASP A 81 25.61 -4.63 -36.91
C ASP A 81 25.76 -3.64 -35.73
N ARG A 82 26.12 -2.38 -36.04
CA ARG A 82 26.22 -1.31 -35.03
C ARG A 82 24.87 -0.97 -34.40
N ILE A 83 23.78 -0.88 -35.18
CA ILE A 83 22.44 -0.68 -34.64
C ILE A 83 22.08 -1.81 -33.67
N LYS A 84 22.33 -3.06 -34.03
CA LYS A 84 22.05 -4.20 -33.16
C LYS A 84 22.83 -4.12 -31.85
N GLN A 85 24.12 -3.80 -31.92
CA GLN A 85 24.96 -3.60 -30.74
C GLN A 85 24.39 -2.49 -29.84
N LEU A 86 24.00 -1.33 -30.39
CA LEU A 86 23.40 -0.24 -29.64
C LEU A 86 22.08 -0.62 -29.00
N ASP A 87 21.21 -1.34 -29.73
CA ASP A 87 19.93 -1.79 -29.20
C ASP A 87 20.13 -2.80 -28.04
N ASP A 88 21.17 -3.65 -28.09
CA ASP A 88 21.53 -4.58 -26.99
C ASP A 88 22.08 -3.80 -25.78
N GLU A 89 23.00 -2.82 -26.00
CA GLU A 89 23.55 -1.96 -24.95
C GLU A 89 22.45 -1.11 -24.26
N VAL A 90 21.49 -0.59 -25.03
CA VAL A 90 20.31 0.14 -24.47
C VAL A 90 19.48 -0.78 -23.60
N ARG A 91 19.25 -2.03 -24.03
CA ARG A 91 18.49 -3.00 -23.24
C ARG A 91 19.16 -3.32 -21.89
N GLU A 92 20.49 -3.46 -21.88
CA GLU A 92 21.23 -3.65 -20.63
C GLU A 92 21.14 -2.45 -19.68
N ILE A 93 21.19 -1.22 -20.25
CA ILE A 93 21.02 0.00 -19.47
C ILE A 93 19.58 0.12 -18.93
N ASP A 94 18.56 -0.24 -19.73
CA ASP A 94 17.17 -0.23 -19.32
C ASP A 94 16.93 -1.16 -18.12
N VAL A 95 17.53 -2.36 -18.11
CA VAL A 95 17.47 -3.26 -16.93
C VAL A 95 18.08 -2.63 -15.67
N GLN A 96 19.20 -1.93 -15.81
CA GLN A 96 19.86 -1.25 -14.69
C GLN A 96 19.02 -0.05 -14.20
N LEU A 97 18.46 0.75 -15.10
CA LEU A 97 17.58 1.86 -14.77
C LEU A 97 16.30 1.38 -14.07
N ASP A 98 15.69 0.30 -14.56
CA ASP A 98 14.50 -0.27 -13.94
C ASP A 98 14.79 -0.76 -12.52
N ALA A 99 15.89 -1.47 -12.31
CA ALA A 99 16.30 -1.92 -10.98
C ALA A 99 16.53 -0.73 -10.02
N LEU A 100 17.18 0.33 -10.49
CA LEU A 100 17.42 1.56 -9.74
C LEU A 100 16.09 2.23 -9.38
N LEU A 101 15.19 2.44 -10.35
CA LEU A 101 13.89 3.08 -10.12
C LEU A 101 12.99 2.30 -9.16
N GLN A 102 13.10 0.98 -9.14
CA GLN A 102 12.34 0.13 -8.23
C GLN A 102 12.80 0.27 -6.77
N ALA A 103 14.05 0.65 -6.53
CA ALA A 103 14.63 0.81 -5.20
C ALA A 103 14.40 2.19 -4.57
N ILE A 104 14.00 3.19 -5.36
CA ILE A 104 13.81 4.56 -4.88
C ILE A 104 12.42 4.70 -4.24
N PRO A 105 12.31 5.16 -2.96
CA PRO A 105 11.03 5.45 -2.33
C PRO A 105 10.34 6.66 -2.99
N ASN A 106 9.03 6.81 -2.75
CA ASN A 106 8.29 7.97 -3.22
C ASN A 106 8.79 9.27 -2.58
N VAL A 107 8.58 10.40 -3.27
CA VAL A 107 8.90 11.73 -2.76
C VAL A 107 7.78 12.20 -1.83
N PRO A 108 8.10 12.63 -0.59
CA PRO A 108 7.10 13.19 0.30
C PRO A 108 6.49 14.48 -0.27
N HIS A 109 5.19 14.64 -0.07
CA HIS A 109 4.51 15.91 -0.36
C HIS A 109 5.03 17.03 0.55
N GLU A 110 4.99 18.26 0.09
CA GLU A 110 5.54 19.42 0.81
C GLU A 110 4.88 19.69 2.19
N SER A 111 3.65 19.22 2.40
CA SER A 111 2.94 19.34 3.67
C SER A 111 3.30 18.26 4.71
N VAL A 112 4.19 17.33 4.37
CA VAL A 112 4.64 16.27 5.29
C VAL A 112 5.63 16.86 6.29
N PRO A 113 5.45 16.65 7.61
CA PRO A 113 6.39 17.15 8.60
C PRO A 113 7.76 16.49 8.43
N LEU A 114 8.82 17.29 8.59
CA LEU A 114 10.19 16.77 8.60
C LEU A 114 10.47 16.09 9.94
N GLY A 115 11.06 14.90 9.91
CA GLY A 115 11.42 14.15 11.11
C GLY A 115 12.21 12.89 10.77
N ALA A 116 12.84 12.28 11.77
CA ALA A 116 13.71 11.12 11.61
C ALA A 116 13.03 9.79 11.96
N SER A 117 12.03 9.81 12.85
CA SER A 117 11.39 8.61 13.40
C SER A 117 9.94 8.88 13.84
N GLU A 118 9.26 7.86 14.35
CA GLU A 118 7.90 7.94 14.89
C GLU A 118 7.74 9.01 15.99
N GLU A 119 8.81 9.37 16.69
CA GLU A 119 8.80 10.40 17.73
C GLU A 119 8.56 11.82 17.17
N ASP A 120 8.84 12.03 15.88
CA ASP A 120 8.67 13.31 15.19
C ASP A 120 7.32 13.41 14.47
N ASN A 121 6.45 12.40 14.58
CA ASN A 121 5.10 12.44 14.02
C ASN A 121 4.26 13.53 14.70
N VAL A 122 3.41 14.19 13.93
CA VAL A 122 2.64 15.35 14.39
C VAL A 122 1.19 14.97 14.65
N GLU A 123 0.71 15.16 15.90
CA GLU A 123 -0.71 15.00 16.20
C GLU A 123 -1.53 16.09 15.48
N VAL A 124 -2.45 15.67 14.63
CA VAL A 124 -3.32 16.57 13.85
C VAL A 124 -4.60 16.88 14.62
N ARG A 125 -5.19 15.85 15.24
CA ARG A 125 -6.43 15.97 16.03
C ARG A 125 -6.59 14.79 16.98
N ARG A 126 -7.37 15.03 18.03
CA ARG A 126 -7.75 14.02 19.02
C ARG A 126 -9.25 14.07 19.24
N VAL A 127 -9.89 12.91 19.38
CA VAL A 127 -11.33 12.78 19.53
C VAL A 127 -11.65 11.81 20.65
N GLY A 128 -12.55 12.21 21.54
CA GLY A 128 -12.92 11.43 22.73
C GLY A 128 -11.87 11.53 23.84
N GLU A 129 -12.34 11.32 25.07
CA GLU A 129 -11.49 11.29 26.26
C GLU A 129 -11.31 9.85 26.74
N PRO A 130 -10.06 9.43 27.09
CA PRO A 130 -9.83 8.15 27.72
C PRO A 130 -10.69 7.97 28.97
N ARG A 131 -11.38 6.83 29.06
CA ARG A 131 -12.18 6.50 30.24
C ARG A 131 -11.28 6.38 31.47
N VAL A 132 -11.68 6.99 32.57
CA VAL A 132 -11.07 6.79 33.88
C VAL A 132 -11.75 5.61 34.57
N PHE A 133 -10.97 4.62 34.97
CA PHE A 133 -11.45 3.43 35.66
C PHE A 133 -11.24 3.60 37.17
N GLU A 134 -12.21 3.11 37.96
CA GLU A 134 -12.08 3.01 39.43
C GLU A 134 -11.37 1.70 39.84
N PHE A 135 -10.90 0.92 38.89
CA PHE A 135 -10.16 -0.33 39.06
C PHE A 135 -9.00 -0.40 38.05
N ASP A 136 -8.04 -1.30 38.26
CA ASP A 136 -6.94 -1.51 37.33
C ASP A 136 -7.46 -2.18 36.03
N PRO A 137 -7.41 -1.52 34.87
CA PRO A 137 -7.92 -2.09 33.65
C PRO A 137 -7.03 -3.23 33.18
N LYS A 138 -7.64 -4.39 32.91
CA LYS A 138 -6.96 -5.56 32.32
C LYS A 138 -6.65 -5.34 30.86
N ALA A 139 -5.61 -6.01 30.39
CA ALA A 139 -5.30 -6.08 28.97
C ALA A 139 -6.29 -6.97 28.22
N HIS A 140 -6.50 -6.68 26.94
CA HIS A 140 -7.48 -7.42 26.10
C HIS A 140 -7.25 -8.94 26.03
N TRP A 141 -6.00 -9.40 26.12
CA TRP A 141 -5.71 -10.84 26.16
C TRP A 141 -6.14 -11.50 27.46
N GLU A 142 -6.04 -10.81 28.60
CA GLU A 142 -6.51 -11.30 29.91
C GLU A 142 -8.04 -11.36 29.92
N ILE A 143 -8.69 -10.27 29.49
CA ILE A 143 -10.16 -10.20 29.35
C ILE A 143 -10.66 -11.32 28.42
N GLY A 144 -10.01 -11.48 27.27
CA GLY A 144 -10.38 -12.50 26.29
C GLY A 144 -10.26 -13.93 26.79
N GLN A 145 -9.26 -14.20 27.65
CA GLN A 145 -9.10 -15.50 28.32
C GLN A 145 -10.14 -15.69 29.42
N ASP A 146 -10.36 -14.72 30.29
CA ASP A 146 -11.36 -14.75 31.35
C ASP A 146 -12.78 -15.00 30.80
N LEU A 147 -13.11 -14.37 29.69
CA LEU A 147 -14.38 -14.57 28.99
C LEU A 147 -14.41 -15.84 28.12
N SER A 148 -13.27 -16.54 27.97
CA SER A 148 -13.11 -17.71 27.09
C SER A 148 -13.44 -17.42 25.61
N ILE A 149 -13.18 -16.19 25.15
CA ILE A 149 -13.46 -15.74 23.79
C ILE A 149 -12.21 -15.62 22.90
N LEU A 150 -11.02 -15.56 23.49
CA LEU A 150 -9.72 -15.61 22.83
C LEU A 150 -8.91 -16.80 23.34
N ASP A 151 -8.36 -17.60 22.42
CA ASP A 151 -7.64 -18.82 22.75
C ASP A 151 -6.28 -18.84 22.02
N PHE A 152 -5.27 -18.35 22.70
CA PHE A 152 -3.90 -18.29 22.19
C PHE A 152 -3.15 -19.62 22.33
N GLU A 153 -3.48 -20.43 23.35
CA GLU A 153 -2.81 -21.70 23.62
C GLU A 153 -3.10 -22.71 22.50
N ASN A 154 -4.37 -22.92 22.16
CA ASN A 154 -4.72 -23.80 21.07
C ASN A 154 -4.27 -23.24 19.71
N ALA A 155 -4.24 -21.93 19.51
CA ALA A 155 -3.68 -21.34 18.30
C ALA A 155 -2.17 -21.64 18.17
N ALA A 156 -1.42 -21.51 19.25
CA ALA A 156 0.00 -21.86 19.27
C ALA A 156 0.25 -23.34 18.97
N LYS A 157 -0.62 -24.23 19.46
CA LYS A 157 -0.56 -25.67 19.14
C LYS A 157 -0.81 -25.98 17.67
N VAL A 158 -1.73 -25.25 17.03
CA VAL A 158 -2.13 -25.47 15.63
C VAL A 158 -1.15 -24.87 14.64
N THR A 159 -0.66 -23.65 14.93
CA THR A 159 0.11 -22.88 13.94
C THR A 159 1.42 -22.32 14.51
N GLY A 160 1.43 -21.91 15.78
CA GLY A 160 2.56 -21.25 16.43
C GLY A 160 2.16 -19.97 17.16
N SER A 161 3.14 -19.17 17.56
CA SER A 161 2.91 -17.88 18.21
C SER A 161 2.30 -16.84 17.25
N ARG A 162 1.72 -15.78 17.80
CA ARG A 162 1.08 -14.68 17.05
C ARG A 162 -0.11 -15.09 16.18
N PHE A 163 -0.81 -16.15 16.60
CA PHE A 163 -2.12 -16.56 16.09
C PHE A 163 -3.13 -16.63 17.24
N VAL A 164 -4.40 -16.55 16.93
CA VAL A 164 -5.49 -16.61 17.91
C VAL A 164 -6.70 -17.35 17.34
N PHE A 165 -7.39 -18.13 18.19
CA PHE A 165 -8.76 -18.53 17.91
C PHE A 165 -9.72 -17.57 18.61
N TYR A 166 -10.60 -16.95 17.83
CA TYR A 166 -11.79 -16.31 18.37
C TYR A 166 -12.87 -17.38 18.61
N LYS A 167 -13.49 -17.41 19.79
CA LYS A 167 -14.45 -18.44 20.19
C LYS A 167 -15.78 -17.82 20.65
N GLY A 168 -16.89 -18.49 20.38
CA GLY A 168 -18.20 -18.10 20.88
C GLY A 168 -18.57 -16.64 20.56
N LEU A 169 -18.83 -15.84 21.59
CA LEU A 169 -19.16 -14.42 21.43
C LEU A 169 -18.00 -13.59 20.89
N GLY A 170 -16.74 -14.01 21.09
CA GLY A 170 -15.58 -13.36 20.46
C GLY A 170 -15.57 -13.51 18.95
N ALA A 171 -15.83 -14.71 18.43
CA ALA A 171 -15.96 -14.93 16.99
C ALA A 171 -17.19 -14.19 16.41
N ARG A 172 -18.26 -14.08 17.19
CA ARG A 172 -19.43 -13.28 16.80
C ARG A 172 -19.11 -11.79 16.76
N LEU A 173 -18.34 -11.27 17.72
CA LEU A 173 -17.90 -9.88 17.78
C LEU A 173 -17.04 -9.52 16.56
N GLU A 174 -16.07 -10.39 16.22
CA GLU A 174 -15.24 -10.23 15.03
C GLU A 174 -16.09 -10.11 13.75
N ARG A 175 -17.03 -11.05 13.56
CA ARG A 175 -17.95 -11.03 12.42
C ARG A 175 -18.92 -9.85 12.45
N ALA A 176 -19.36 -9.42 13.63
CA ALA A 176 -20.22 -8.23 13.79
C ALA A 176 -19.48 -6.96 13.34
N LEU A 177 -18.21 -6.82 13.72
CA LEU A 177 -17.36 -5.72 13.28
C LEU A 177 -17.12 -5.72 11.77
N ILE A 178 -16.87 -6.89 11.17
CA ILE A 178 -16.72 -7.01 9.71
C ILE A 178 -17.97 -6.47 9.01
N ASN A 179 -19.15 -6.99 9.35
CA ASN A 179 -20.40 -6.59 8.71
C ASN A 179 -20.69 -5.11 8.95
N PHE A 180 -20.51 -4.63 10.18
CA PHE A 180 -20.75 -3.21 10.52
C PHE A 180 -19.84 -2.27 9.71
N MET A 181 -18.56 -2.58 9.57
CA MET A 181 -17.61 -1.75 8.79
C MET A 181 -17.91 -1.82 7.30
N MET A 182 -18.20 -3.02 6.77
CA MET A 182 -18.54 -3.19 5.35
C MET A 182 -19.82 -2.43 4.99
N ASP A 183 -20.91 -2.61 5.76
CA ASP A 183 -22.19 -1.90 5.55
C ASP A 183 -21.98 -0.37 5.66
N LEU A 184 -21.23 0.09 6.67
CA LEU A 184 -20.97 1.53 6.84
C LEU A 184 -20.30 2.14 5.62
N HIS A 185 -19.25 1.49 5.11
CA HIS A 185 -18.49 2.05 3.99
C HIS A 185 -19.22 1.89 2.66
N ALA A 186 -19.92 0.79 2.44
CA ALA A 186 -20.72 0.60 1.22
C ALA A 186 -21.95 1.52 1.18
N ASP A 187 -22.76 1.53 2.26
CA ASP A 187 -24.07 2.19 2.25
C ASP A 187 -23.97 3.70 2.51
N GLN A 188 -23.04 4.14 3.39
CA GLN A 188 -22.98 5.55 3.81
C GLN A 188 -21.85 6.33 3.12
N HIS A 189 -20.73 5.66 2.79
CA HIS A 189 -19.59 6.32 2.17
C HIS A 189 -19.48 6.07 0.67
N GLY A 190 -20.35 5.21 0.10
CA GLY A 190 -20.48 5.00 -1.34
C GLY A 190 -19.37 4.15 -1.97
N TYR A 191 -18.69 3.31 -1.17
CA TYR A 191 -17.72 2.37 -1.69
C TYR A 191 -18.38 1.15 -2.33
N GLU A 192 -17.86 0.69 -3.45
CA GLU A 192 -18.22 -0.60 -4.04
C GLU A 192 -17.58 -1.73 -3.22
N GLU A 193 -18.42 -2.67 -2.72
CA GLU A 193 -17.95 -3.84 -1.99
C GLU A 193 -17.31 -4.85 -2.93
N VAL A 194 -16.09 -5.30 -2.62
CA VAL A 194 -15.37 -6.33 -3.38
C VAL A 194 -14.89 -7.45 -2.46
N LEU A 195 -15.03 -8.69 -2.89
CA LEU A 195 -14.43 -9.85 -2.24
C LEU A 195 -13.22 -10.33 -3.05
N PRO A 196 -12.00 -9.97 -2.65
CA PRO A 196 -10.80 -10.27 -3.43
C PRO A 196 -10.26 -11.67 -3.20
N PRO A 197 -9.44 -12.21 -4.14
CA PRO A 197 -8.65 -13.40 -3.88
C PRO A 197 -7.57 -13.11 -2.82
N TYR A 198 -7.26 -14.10 -1.97
CA TYR A 198 -6.22 -14.00 -0.93
C TYR A 198 -4.85 -14.50 -1.40
N ILE A 199 -4.78 -15.05 -2.59
CA ILE A 199 -3.56 -15.47 -3.26
C ILE A 199 -3.37 -14.58 -4.48
N VAL A 200 -2.18 -13.97 -4.60
CA VAL A 200 -1.84 -13.05 -5.69
C VAL A 200 -0.51 -13.44 -6.33
N ASN A 201 -0.32 -13.01 -7.57
CA ASN A 201 0.93 -13.17 -8.29
C ASN A 201 1.96 -12.08 -7.92
N ARG A 202 3.21 -12.29 -8.32
CA ARG A 202 4.33 -11.37 -8.10
C ARG A 202 4.06 -9.96 -8.65
N ASP A 203 3.43 -9.86 -9.83
CA ASP A 203 3.16 -8.58 -10.49
C ASP A 203 2.18 -7.71 -9.70
N SER A 204 1.22 -8.33 -9.01
CA SER A 204 0.29 -7.60 -8.14
C SER A 204 0.98 -6.98 -6.93
N LEU A 205 1.91 -7.72 -6.31
CA LEU A 205 2.73 -7.22 -5.19
C LEU A 205 3.74 -6.16 -5.66
N PHE A 206 4.25 -6.28 -6.88
CA PHE A 206 5.07 -5.26 -7.50
C PHE A 206 4.25 -3.98 -7.74
N GLY A 207 3.04 -4.10 -8.27
CA GLY A 207 2.14 -2.98 -8.56
C GLY A 207 1.88 -2.07 -7.36
N THR A 208 1.71 -2.66 -6.18
CA THR A 208 1.46 -1.92 -4.93
C THR A 208 2.72 -1.63 -4.11
N GLY A 209 3.91 -2.06 -4.56
CA GLY A 209 5.19 -1.67 -3.99
C GLY A 209 5.72 -2.56 -2.86
N GLN A 210 5.09 -3.71 -2.57
CA GLN A 210 5.61 -4.68 -1.62
C GLN A 210 6.87 -5.37 -2.16
N LEU A 211 6.88 -5.70 -3.43
CA LEU A 211 8.05 -6.27 -4.10
C LEU A 211 8.81 -5.22 -4.91
N PRO A 212 10.13 -5.37 -5.05
CA PRO A 212 10.98 -6.46 -4.51
C PRO A 212 11.38 -6.29 -3.03
N LYS A 213 11.21 -5.10 -2.44
CA LYS A 213 11.86 -4.68 -1.18
C LYS A 213 11.45 -5.50 0.04
N PHE A 214 10.17 -5.90 0.15
CA PHE A 214 9.59 -6.51 1.35
C PHE A 214 9.27 -8.00 1.17
N GLU A 215 10.00 -8.72 0.31
CA GLU A 215 9.74 -10.14 0.05
C GLU A 215 9.83 -11.01 1.31
N GLU A 216 10.71 -10.66 2.26
CA GLU A 216 10.87 -11.37 3.53
C GLU A 216 9.67 -11.25 4.48
N ASP A 217 8.87 -10.18 4.32
CA ASP A 217 7.64 -9.96 5.10
C ASP A 217 6.42 -10.70 4.54
N LEU A 218 6.55 -11.38 3.40
CA LEU A 218 5.48 -12.07 2.72
C LEU A 218 5.52 -13.58 2.92
N PHE A 219 4.35 -14.23 2.94
CA PHE A 219 4.25 -15.68 2.83
C PHE A 219 4.16 -16.09 1.36
N LYS A 220 5.24 -16.67 0.84
CA LYS A 220 5.31 -17.23 -0.51
C LYS A 220 4.81 -18.67 -0.50
N ILE A 221 4.05 -19.07 -1.52
CA ILE A 221 3.61 -20.47 -1.71
C ILE A 221 4.73 -21.22 -2.42
N GLU A 222 5.26 -22.24 -1.75
CA GLU A 222 6.39 -23.05 -2.23
C GLU A 222 6.11 -23.65 -3.63
N GLY A 223 7.12 -23.60 -4.49
CA GLY A 223 7.03 -24.14 -5.86
C GLY A 223 6.23 -23.28 -6.84
N THR A 224 5.83 -22.06 -6.44
CA THR A 224 5.05 -21.14 -7.27
C THR A 224 5.60 -19.72 -7.21
N GLU A 225 5.05 -18.81 -8.03
CA GLU A 225 5.24 -17.37 -7.93
C GLU A 225 4.00 -16.68 -7.30
N TYR A 226 3.27 -17.42 -6.46
CA TYR A 226 2.13 -16.90 -5.72
C TYR A 226 2.47 -16.61 -4.26
N PHE A 227 1.72 -15.67 -3.67
CA PHE A 227 1.88 -15.21 -2.31
C PHE A 227 0.51 -15.04 -1.64
N LEU A 228 0.46 -15.23 -0.33
CA LEU A 228 -0.68 -14.79 0.48
C LEU A 228 -0.63 -13.26 0.59
N ILE A 229 -1.79 -12.61 0.52
CA ILE A 229 -1.86 -11.15 0.57
C ILE A 229 -1.52 -10.61 1.97
N PRO A 230 -0.70 -9.56 2.08
CA PRO A 230 -0.48 -8.85 3.35
C PRO A 230 -1.60 -7.86 3.67
N THR A 231 -2.43 -7.52 2.69
CA THR A 231 -3.54 -6.56 2.73
C THR A 231 -4.40 -6.70 1.48
N ALA A 232 -5.69 -6.39 1.57
CA ALA A 232 -6.58 -6.33 0.42
C ALA A 232 -6.21 -5.22 -0.59
N GLU A 233 -5.42 -4.23 -0.17
CA GLU A 233 -4.84 -3.23 -1.07
C GLU A 233 -4.25 -3.88 -2.33
N VAL A 234 -3.51 -4.99 -2.17
CA VAL A 234 -2.81 -5.63 -3.28
C VAL A 234 -3.76 -6.09 -4.38
N PRO A 235 -4.71 -7.00 -4.14
CA PRO A 235 -5.61 -7.43 -5.20
C PRO A 235 -6.54 -6.30 -5.67
N VAL A 236 -7.03 -5.44 -4.79
CA VAL A 236 -8.02 -4.41 -5.13
C VAL A 236 -7.41 -3.31 -5.99
N THR A 237 -6.22 -2.80 -5.67
CA THR A 237 -5.53 -1.80 -6.52
C THR A 237 -5.24 -2.38 -7.91
N ASN A 238 -4.93 -3.68 -8.00
CA ASN A 238 -4.61 -4.34 -9.26
C ASN A 238 -5.83 -4.74 -10.12
N ILE A 239 -7.07 -4.47 -9.70
CA ILE A 239 -8.27 -4.70 -10.53
C ILE A 239 -8.12 -4.00 -11.89
N HIS A 240 -7.56 -2.80 -11.89
CA HIS A 240 -7.37 -1.98 -13.11
C HIS A 240 -5.92 -1.95 -13.62
N ARG A 241 -5.09 -2.95 -13.24
CA ARG A 241 -3.71 -3.05 -13.76
C ARG A 241 -3.71 -3.13 -15.28
N ASP A 242 -2.77 -2.38 -15.92
CA ASP A 242 -2.62 -2.29 -17.39
C ASP A 242 -3.81 -1.68 -18.12
N GLU A 243 -4.70 -0.95 -17.43
CA GLU A 243 -5.88 -0.33 -18.02
C GLU A 243 -5.73 1.18 -18.23
N ILE A 244 -6.51 1.70 -19.19
CA ILE A 244 -6.74 3.14 -19.40
C ILE A 244 -8.21 3.41 -19.18
N LEU A 245 -8.54 3.98 -18.03
CA LEU A 245 -9.89 4.32 -17.60
C LEU A 245 -10.40 5.57 -18.34
N SER A 246 -11.73 5.77 -18.41
CA SER A 246 -12.30 7.05 -18.80
C SER A 246 -12.33 8.00 -17.60
N ALA A 247 -12.22 9.31 -17.83
CA ALA A 247 -12.28 10.31 -16.76
C ALA A 247 -13.63 10.29 -16.01
N GLU A 248 -14.72 9.96 -16.72
CA GLU A 248 -16.07 9.89 -16.13
C GLU A 248 -16.23 8.66 -15.21
N SER A 249 -15.37 7.64 -15.34
CA SER A 249 -15.40 6.46 -14.47
C SER A 249 -14.67 6.66 -13.14
N LEU A 250 -13.99 7.78 -12.94
CA LEU A 250 -13.33 8.16 -11.70
C LEU A 250 -14.23 9.08 -10.86
N PRO A 251 -14.15 9.02 -9.52
CA PRO A 251 -13.32 8.12 -8.75
C PRO A 251 -13.79 6.66 -8.74
N LYS A 252 -12.86 5.71 -8.61
CA LYS A 252 -13.17 4.33 -8.22
C LYS A 252 -12.93 4.21 -6.72
N GLN A 253 -13.92 3.69 -6.01
CA GLN A 253 -13.90 3.57 -4.55
C GLN A 253 -14.31 2.15 -4.18
N PHE A 254 -13.39 1.39 -3.56
CA PHE A 254 -13.61 0.00 -3.21
C PHE A 254 -13.44 -0.22 -1.71
N VAL A 255 -14.34 -1.02 -1.12
CA VAL A 255 -14.16 -1.57 0.23
C VAL A 255 -14.07 -3.07 0.14
N ALA A 256 -13.09 -3.65 0.84
CA ALA A 256 -12.85 -5.08 0.86
C ALA A 256 -12.53 -5.59 2.25
N PHE A 257 -13.19 -6.68 2.65
CA PHE A 257 -12.78 -7.48 3.78
C PHE A 257 -11.81 -8.57 3.33
N SER A 258 -10.72 -8.78 4.08
CA SER A 258 -9.84 -9.92 3.87
C SER A 258 -9.10 -10.37 5.12
N GLY A 259 -8.66 -11.64 5.13
CA GLY A 259 -7.51 -12.07 5.91
C GLY A 259 -6.24 -11.43 5.33
N CYS A 260 -5.34 -11.02 6.23
CA CYS A 260 -4.04 -10.44 5.90
C CYS A 260 -2.96 -11.29 6.53
N PHE A 261 -1.87 -11.56 5.79
CA PHE A 261 -0.82 -12.49 6.18
C PHE A 261 0.54 -11.79 6.12
N ARG A 262 1.24 -11.71 7.27
CA ARG A 262 2.54 -11.04 7.39
C ARG A 262 3.50 -11.91 8.20
N SER A 263 4.71 -12.13 7.68
CA SER A 263 5.74 -12.90 8.41
C SER A 263 6.34 -12.11 9.57
N GLU A 264 6.15 -10.78 9.60
CA GLU A 264 6.64 -9.89 10.66
C GLU A 264 8.16 -10.08 10.93
N ALA A 265 8.95 -10.23 9.87
CA ALA A 265 10.37 -10.57 9.93
C ALA A 265 11.20 -9.57 10.76
N GLY A 266 10.85 -8.27 10.70
CA GLY A 266 11.54 -7.21 11.44
C GLY A 266 11.03 -6.94 12.87
N ALA A 267 10.00 -7.68 13.35
CA ALA A 267 9.27 -7.35 14.59
C ALA A 267 9.65 -8.22 15.80
N SER A 268 10.89 -8.71 15.86
CA SER A 268 11.35 -9.55 16.97
C SER A 268 11.22 -8.82 18.33
N GLY A 269 10.50 -9.45 19.28
CA GLY A 269 10.36 -8.97 20.65
C GLY A 269 9.32 -7.86 20.90
N ARG A 270 8.70 -7.30 19.85
CA ARG A 270 7.66 -6.27 20.00
C ARG A 270 6.26 -6.89 20.02
N ASP A 271 5.37 -6.39 20.90
CA ASP A 271 3.94 -6.77 20.99
C ASP A 271 3.72 -8.29 20.85
N THR A 272 4.42 -9.07 21.70
CA THR A 272 4.41 -10.54 21.62
C THR A 272 3.14 -11.19 22.17
N ARG A 273 2.26 -10.43 22.82
CA ARG A 273 1.00 -10.91 23.41
C ARG A 273 -0.20 -10.18 22.80
N GLY A 274 -1.33 -10.86 22.80
CA GLY A 274 -2.61 -10.27 22.39
C GLY A 274 -2.78 -10.12 20.86
N LEU A 275 -3.59 -9.13 20.47
CA LEU A 275 -4.10 -8.96 19.11
C LEU A 275 -3.41 -7.86 18.31
N ILE A 276 -2.39 -7.20 18.87
CA ILE A 276 -1.77 -6.01 18.24
C ILE A 276 -0.90 -6.40 17.04
N ARG A 277 -0.15 -7.51 17.16
CA ARG A 277 0.78 -7.96 16.12
C ARG A 277 0.63 -9.47 15.88
N GLN A 278 0.03 -9.80 14.74
CA GLN A 278 -0.33 -11.17 14.37
C GLN A 278 0.20 -11.51 12.98
N HIS A 279 0.55 -12.78 12.74
CA HIS A 279 0.91 -13.30 11.42
C HIS A 279 -0.30 -13.41 10.48
N GLN A 280 -1.48 -13.61 11.05
CA GLN A 280 -2.75 -13.60 10.36
C GLN A 280 -3.74 -12.74 11.13
N PHE A 281 -4.36 -11.77 10.48
CA PHE A 281 -5.39 -10.90 11.04
C PHE A 281 -6.39 -10.49 9.97
N ASN A 282 -7.56 -10.04 10.40
CA ASN A 282 -8.61 -9.55 9.51
C ASN A 282 -8.58 -8.03 9.41
N LYS A 283 -8.87 -7.51 8.22
CA LYS A 283 -8.91 -6.08 7.96
C LYS A 283 -10.00 -5.74 6.94
N VAL A 284 -10.72 -4.66 7.18
CA VAL A 284 -11.49 -3.96 6.16
C VAL A 284 -10.58 -2.90 5.54
N GLU A 285 -10.47 -2.89 4.23
CA GLU A 285 -9.59 -2.00 3.47
C GLU A 285 -10.38 -1.13 2.54
N LEU A 286 -10.04 0.14 2.50
CA LEU A 286 -10.56 1.14 1.57
C LEU A 286 -9.49 1.43 0.52
N VAL A 287 -9.86 1.38 -0.76
CA VAL A 287 -8.96 1.69 -1.88
C VAL A 287 -9.65 2.66 -2.82
N GLN A 288 -8.94 3.70 -3.24
CA GLN A 288 -9.46 4.66 -4.21
C GLN A 288 -8.48 4.91 -5.35
N LEU A 289 -9.02 5.01 -6.57
CA LEU A 289 -8.33 5.49 -7.75
C LEU A 289 -8.99 6.80 -8.16
N VAL A 290 -8.20 7.87 -8.20
CA VAL A 290 -8.73 9.23 -8.38
C VAL A 290 -7.89 10.02 -9.38
N LYS A 291 -8.43 11.16 -9.83
CA LYS A 291 -7.65 12.13 -10.59
C LYS A 291 -6.59 12.78 -9.69
N PRO A 292 -5.42 13.15 -10.25
CA PRO A 292 -4.34 13.74 -9.46
C PRO A 292 -4.74 14.97 -8.64
N GLU A 293 -5.53 15.86 -9.22
CA GLU A 293 -5.97 17.12 -8.60
C GLU A 293 -6.89 16.94 -7.39
N GLU A 294 -7.57 15.78 -7.27
CA GLU A 294 -8.53 15.49 -6.21
C GLU A 294 -7.89 14.73 -5.02
N SER A 295 -6.69 14.15 -5.22
CA SER A 295 -6.17 13.10 -4.34
C SER A 295 -5.91 13.51 -2.89
N TYR A 296 -5.55 14.77 -2.64
CA TYR A 296 -5.31 15.24 -1.26
C TYR A 296 -6.61 15.55 -0.50
N GLU A 297 -7.63 16.03 -1.19
CA GLU A 297 -8.97 16.14 -0.61
C GLU A 297 -9.55 14.75 -0.32
N VAL A 298 -9.35 13.81 -1.23
CA VAL A 298 -9.78 12.42 -1.04
C VAL A 298 -9.02 11.75 0.12
N LEU A 299 -7.76 12.08 0.38
CA LEU A 299 -7.03 11.58 1.56
C LEU A 299 -7.72 12.03 2.88
N GLU A 300 -8.15 13.28 2.97
CA GLU A 300 -8.88 13.79 4.13
C GLU A 300 -10.24 13.08 4.29
N GLN A 301 -10.97 12.89 3.20
CA GLN A 301 -12.26 12.17 3.20
C GLN A 301 -12.08 10.70 3.63
N LEU A 302 -11.11 9.99 3.04
CA LEU A 302 -10.84 8.58 3.36
C LEU A 302 -10.43 8.41 4.82
N THR A 303 -9.60 9.32 5.35
CA THR A 303 -9.23 9.35 6.77
C THR A 303 -10.48 9.56 7.63
N GLY A 304 -11.35 10.50 7.28
CA GLY A 304 -12.63 10.75 7.96
C GLY A 304 -13.58 9.54 7.93
N HIS A 305 -13.59 8.76 6.84
CA HIS A 305 -14.37 7.52 6.75
C HIS A 305 -13.87 6.45 7.74
N ALA A 306 -12.54 6.31 7.88
CA ALA A 306 -11.95 5.40 8.87
C ALA A 306 -12.23 5.88 10.32
N GLU A 307 -12.11 7.18 10.59
CA GLU A 307 -12.45 7.79 11.90
C GLU A 307 -13.92 7.57 12.28
N ARG A 308 -14.81 7.58 11.27
CA ARG A 308 -16.26 7.40 11.51
C ARG A 308 -16.57 6.06 12.17
N VAL A 309 -15.82 5.01 11.89
CA VAL A 309 -15.94 3.71 12.57
C VAL A 309 -15.69 3.88 14.08
N LEU A 310 -14.59 4.52 14.46
CA LEU A 310 -14.23 4.75 15.87
C LEU A 310 -15.23 5.65 16.59
N GLN A 311 -15.72 6.68 15.92
CA GLN A 311 -16.76 7.58 16.44
C GLN A 311 -18.04 6.83 16.77
N LEU A 312 -18.50 5.98 15.86
CA LEU A 312 -19.72 5.18 16.06
C LEU A 312 -19.55 4.10 17.12
N LEU A 313 -18.31 3.60 17.30
CA LEU A 313 -17.95 2.67 18.37
C LEU A 313 -17.69 3.37 19.72
N GLY A 314 -17.64 4.72 19.76
CA GLY A 314 -17.38 5.48 20.97
C GLY A 314 -15.97 5.27 21.55
N LEU A 315 -14.99 4.97 20.70
CA LEU A 315 -13.61 4.71 21.09
C LEU A 315 -12.78 6.00 20.99
N PRO A 316 -12.02 6.38 22.03
CA PRO A 316 -11.10 7.52 21.97
C PRO A 316 -9.93 7.23 21.01
N TYR A 317 -9.59 8.21 20.17
CA TYR A 317 -8.51 8.09 19.20
C TYR A 317 -7.82 9.42 18.93
N ARG A 318 -6.66 9.36 18.29
CA ARG A 318 -6.00 10.53 17.71
C ARG A 318 -5.59 10.23 16.25
N VAL A 319 -5.41 11.29 15.49
CA VAL A 319 -4.86 11.24 14.13
C VAL A 319 -3.50 11.91 14.14
N ILE A 320 -2.50 11.25 13.62
CA ILE A 320 -1.14 11.76 13.48
C ILE A 320 -0.75 11.83 12.00
N ALA A 321 -0.03 12.88 11.62
CA ALA A 321 0.64 12.93 10.32
C ALA A 321 2.03 12.33 10.47
N LEU A 322 2.32 11.31 9.68
CA LEU A 322 3.66 10.71 9.70
C LEU A 322 4.69 11.70 9.14
N CYS A 323 5.84 11.77 9.81
CA CYS A 323 6.98 12.55 9.34
C CYS A 323 7.73 11.83 8.22
N THR A 324 8.62 12.54 7.56
CA THR A 324 9.38 12.03 6.40
C THR A 324 10.19 10.77 6.70
N GLY A 325 10.68 10.59 7.93
CA GLY A 325 11.48 9.42 8.34
C GLY A 325 10.66 8.18 8.67
N ASP A 326 9.35 8.34 8.95
CA ASP A 326 8.46 7.23 9.37
C ASP A 326 7.50 6.77 8.26
N MET A 327 7.44 7.48 7.15
CA MET A 327 6.55 7.14 6.03
C MET A 327 6.89 5.81 5.36
N GLY A 328 5.87 5.06 4.96
CA GLY A 328 6.01 3.87 4.12
C GLY A 328 6.70 4.13 2.77
N PHE A 329 7.31 3.12 2.17
CA PHE A 329 8.13 3.21 0.96
C PHE A 329 7.44 3.93 -0.22
N GLY A 330 6.18 3.58 -0.49
CA GLY A 330 5.40 4.14 -1.60
C GLY A 330 4.66 5.44 -1.27
N SER A 331 4.64 5.86 -0.01
CA SER A 331 3.81 6.97 0.48
C SER A 331 4.32 8.33 0.02
N ALA A 332 3.40 9.20 -0.44
CA ALA A 332 3.62 10.64 -0.58
C ALA A 332 3.15 11.41 0.66
N LYS A 333 2.06 10.97 1.29
CA LYS A 333 1.57 11.47 2.58
C LYS A 333 0.74 10.39 3.27
N THR A 334 0.90 10.28 4.59
CA THR A 334 0.18 9.31 5.42
C THR A 334 -0.34 9.95 6.69
N TYR A 335 -1.59 9.63 7.02
CA TYR A 335 -2.17 9.81 8.34
C TYR A 335 -2.35 8.45 9.01
N ASP A 336 -1.85 8.30 10.24
CA ASP A 336 -2.20 7.17 11.07
C ASP A 336 -3.29 7.57 12.06
N ILE A 337 -4.26 6.69 12.24
CA ILE A 337 -5.28 6.79 13.28
C ILE A 337 -4.86 5.82 14.37
N GLU A 338 -4.76 6.33 15.59
CA GLU A 338 -4.35 5.55 16.75
C GLU A 338 -5.47 5.54 17.79
N VAL A 339 -5.87 4.34 18.24
CA VAL A 339 -6.90 4.13 19.25
C VAL A 339 -6.28 4.03 20.64
N TRP A 340 -6.95 4.54 21.65
CA TRP A 340 -6.52 4.44 23.04
C TRP A 340 -6.66 3.02 23.58
N LEU A 341 -5.59 2.51 24.20
CA LEU A 341 -5.58 1.25 24.92
C LEU A 341 -5.31 1.49 26.42
N PRO A 342 -6.33 1.34 27.27
CA PRO A 342 -6.22 1.61 28.71
C PRO A 342 -5.13 0.85 29.43
N SER A 343 -4.94 -0.46 29.15
CA SER A 343 -3.94 -1.28 29.81
C SER A 343 -2.50 -0.85 29.52
N ALA A 344 -2.27 -0.30 28.34
CA ALA A 344 -0.97 0.21 27.93
C ALA A 344 -0.79 1.71 28.26
N GLY A 345 -1.87 2.43 28.60
CA GLY A 345 -1.85 3.87 28.85
C GLY A 345 -1.36 4.68 27.64
N THR A 346 -1.62 4.20 26.42
CA THR A 346 -1.13 4.83 25.20
C THR A 346 -2.07 4.61 24.02
N TYR A 347 -1.87 5.41 22.97
CA TYR A 347 -2.51 5.22 21.69
C TYR A 347 -1.74 4.18 20.85
N ARG A 348 -2.46 3.37 20.09
CA ARG A 348 -1.90 2.36 19.15
C ARG A 348 -2.54 2.49 17.79
N GLU A 349 -1.73 2.45 16.74
CA GLU A 349 -2.17 2.48 15.36
C GLU A 349 -3.26 1.43 15.09
N ILE A 350 -4.37 1.85 14.48
CA ILE A 350 -5.47 0.99 14.07
C ILE A 350 -5.80 1.14 12.58
N SER A 351 -5.40 2.24 11.97
CA SER A 351 -5.50 2.49 10.54
C SER A 351 -4.35 3.37 10.08
N SER A 352 -3.88 3.13 8.86
CA SER A 352 -2.93 3.99 8.17
C SER A 352 -3.53 4.38 6.82
N CYS A 353 -3.78 5.69 6.63
CA CYS A 353 -4.44 6.26 5.45
C CYS A 353 -3.41 6.97 4.59
N THR A 354 -3.18 6.50 3.37
CA THR A 354 -2.06 6.93 2.54
C THR A 354 -2.49 7.39 1.15
N ASN A 355 -1.92 8.51 0.70
CA ASN A 355 -1.88 8.91 -0.70
C ASN A 355 -0.51 8.53 -1.29
N PHE A 356 -0.52 7.72 -2.34
CA PHE A 356 0.69 7.29 -3.06
C PHE A 356 0.99 8.16 -4.27
N GLU A 357 0.14 9.13 -4.56
CA GLU A 357 0.15 9.83 -5.84
C GLU A 357 0.17 8.82 -7.01
N ASP A 358 1.02 9.03 -8.01
CA ASP A 358 1.13 8.13 -9.15
C ASP A 358 2.13 6.96 -8.97
N PHE A 359 2.71 6.82 -7.79
CA PHE A 359 3.78 5.84 -7.53
C PHE A 359 3.36 4.39 -7.81
N GLN A 360 2.20 3.96 -7.30
CA GLN A 360 1.63 2.64 -7.54
C GLN A 360 1.06 2.54 -8.95
N ALA A 361 0.37 3.58 -9.42
CA ALA A 361 -0.19 3.63 -10.75
C ALA A 361 0.87 3.47 -11.86
N ARG A 362 2.09 4.00 -11.65
CA ARG A 362 3.22 3.76 -12.57
C ARG A 362 3.70 2.32 -12.55
N ARG A 363 3.71 1.66 -11.40
CA ARG A 363 4.08 0.24 -11.27
C ARG A 363 3.05 -0.69 -11.91
N ALA A 364 1.76 -0.40 -11.67
CA ALA A 364 0.65 -1.21 -12.16
C ALA A 364 0.11 -0.75 -13.53
N ALA A 365 0.69 0.29 -14.15
CA ALA A 365 0.28 0.87 -15.42
C ALA A 365 -1.21 1.29 -15.44
N ILE A 366 -1.72 1.83 -14.33
CA ILE A 366 -3.11 2.30 -14.23
C ILE A 366 -3.18 3.75 -14.68
N ARG A 367 -3.86 3.99 -15.77
CA ARG A 367 -3.97 5.32 -16.40
C ARG A 367 -5.42 5.70 -16.61
N TYR A 368 -5.66 6.95 -16.86
CA TYR A 368 -6.96 7.44 -17.33
C TYR A 368 -6.77 8.42 -18.48
N ARG A 369 -7.81 8.62 -19.24
CA ARG A 369 -7.83 9.61 -20.33
C ARG A 369 -8.66 10.80 -19.89
N PRO A 370 -8.04 11.99 -19.68
CA PRO A 370 -8.76 13.18 -19.22
C PRO A 370 -9.92 13.60 -20.14
N GLU A 371 -9.69 13.51 -21.46
CA GLU A 371 -10.71 13.78 -22.48
C GLU A 371 -10.45 12.95 -23.75
N SER A 372 -11.45 12.86 -24.61
CA SER A 372 -11.33 12.09 -25.87
C SER A 372 -10.17 12.62 -26.72
N GLY A 373 -9.23 11.74 -27.11
CA GLY A 373 -8.06 12.10 -27.90
C GLY A 373 -6.85 12.61 -27.10
N ALA A 374 -7.01 12.92 -25.81
CA ALA A 374 -5.89 13.32 -24.95
C ALA A 374 -4.93 12.16 -24.69
N LYS A 375 -3.69 12.47 -24.31
CA LYS A 375 -2.74 11.45 -23.87
C LYS A 375 -3.19 10.91 -22.51
N PRO A 376 -3.09 9.59 -22.28
CA PRO A 376 -3.37 9.01 -20.97
C PRO A 376 -2.41 9.55 -19.90
N GLU A 377 -2.95 9.78 -18.72
CA GLU A 377 -2.24 10.17 -17.51
C GLU A 377 -2.37 9.08 -16.45
N PHE A 378 -1.46 9.05 -15.48
CA PHE A 378 -1.56 8.13 -14.35
C PHE A 378 -2.62 8.61 -13.36
N VAL A 379 -3.42 7.68 -12.83
CA VAL A 379 -4.28 7.99 -11.68
C VAL A 379 -3.42 8.16 -10.43
N HIS A 380 -3.97 8.81 -9.39
CA HIS A 380 -3.46 8.69 -8.03
C HIS A 380 -4.18 7.56 -7.31
N THR A 381 -3.44 6.79 -6.50
CA THR A 381 -4.00 5.72 -5.68
C THR A 381 -3.94 6.11 -4.21
N LEU A 382 -4.98 5.75 -3.47
CA LEU A 382 -5.07 5.93 -2.03
C LEU A 382 -5.58 4.65 -1.38
N ASN A 383 -5.16 4.41 -0.16
CA ASN A 383 -5.77 3.37 0.67
C ASN A 383 -5.83 3.77 2.14
N GLY A 384 -6.61 3.02 2.90
CA GLY A 384 -6.63 3.09 4.34
C GLY A 384 -7.42 1.95 4.94
N SER A 385 -7.06 1.55 6.16
CA SER A 385 -7.84 0.53 6.86
C SER A 385 -9.15 1.12 7.40
N GLY A 386 -10.21 0.45 7.16
CA GLY A 386 -11.51 0.86 7.68
C GLY A 386 -12.21 -0.11 8.64
N LEU A 387 -11.58 -0.82 9.58
CA LEU A 387 -10.28 -0.81 10.27
C LEU A 387 -9.62 -2.19 10.31
N ALA A 388 -8.50 -2.30 11.10
CA ALA A 388 -7.91 -3.58 11.51
C ALA A 388 -8.76 -4.22 12.62
N LEU A 389 -9.35 -5.41 12.36
CA LEU A 389 -10.35 -6.03 13.25
C LEU A 389 -9.78 -6.42 14.61
N GLY A 390 -8.63 -7.09 14.65
CA GLY A 390 -8.03 -7.53 15.91
C GLY A 390 -7.72 -6.37 16.86
N ARG A 391 -7.20 -5.25 16.32
CA ARG A 391 -6.96 -4.03 17.12
C ARG A 391 -8.27 -3.36 17.57
N THR A 392 -9.32 -3.41 16.75
CA THR A 392 -10.65 -2.92 17.13
C THR A 392 -11.26 -3.77 18.23
N VAL A 393 -11.14 -5.12 18.16
CA VAL A 393 -11.56 -6.01 19.24
C VAL A 393 -10.79 -5.70 20.53
N ALA A 394 -9.46 -5.54 20.46
CA ALA A 394 -8.64 -5.18 21.61
C ALA A 394 -9.11 -3.87 22.26
N ALA A 395 -9.36 -2.84 21.44
CA ALA A 395 -9.83 -1.54 21.93
C ALA A 395 -11.21 -1.63 22.58
N ILE A 396 -12.15 -2.40 22.02
CA ILE A 396 -13.47 -2.61 22.61
C ILE A 396 -13.34 -3.33 23.95
N LEU A 397 -12.59 -4.44 24.00
CA LEU A 397 -12.40 -5.21 25.24
C LEU A 397 -11.82 -4.32 26.36
N GLU A 398 -10.83 -3.52 26.07
CA GLU A 398 -10.17 -2.69 27.07
C GLU A 398 -10.98 -1.45 27.48
N ASN A 399 -11.59 -0.72 26.52
CA ASN A 399 -12.33 0.50 26.84
C ASN A 399 -13.71 0.24 27.45
N TYR A 400 -14.33 -0.90 27.14
CA TYR A 400 -15.70 -1.22 27.58
C TYR A 400 -15.75 -2.25 28.71
N GLN A 401 -14.60 -2.65 29.28
CA GLN A 401 -14.54 -3.55 30.43
C GLN A 401 -15.21 -2.95 31.67
N GLN A 402 -15.87 -3.80 32.46
CA GLN A 402 -16.55 -3.44 33.69
C GLN A 402 -15.86 -4.08 34.89
N ALA A 403 -16.11 -3.51 36.09
CA ALA A 403 -15.54 -4.02 37.36
C ALA A 403 -15.93 -5.46 37.68
N ASP A 404 -17.08 -5.93 37.18
CA ASP A 404 -17.56 -7.30 37.37
C ASP A 404 -16.98 -8.31 36.35
N GLY A 405 -16.05 -7.88 35.49
CA GLY A 405 -15.40 -8.70 34.46
C GLY A 405 -16.20 -8.88 33.18
N THR A 406 -17.35 -8.23 33.05
CA THR A 406 -18.09 -8.16 31.78
C THR A 406 -17.50 -7.09 30.86
N VAL A 407 -17.85 -7.15 29.58
CA VAL A 407 -17.52 -6.10 28.61
C VAL A 407 -18.80 -5.65 27.94
N GLU A 408 -19.10 -4.36 27.98
CA GLU A 408 -20.26 -3.79 27.29
C GLU A 408 -20.03 -3.77 25.79
N ILE A 409 -21.06 -4.12 25.01
CA ILE A 409 -21.02 -4.06 23.55
C ILE A 409 -21.43 -2.64 23.11
N PRO A 410 -20.62 -1.94 22.31
CA PRO A 410 -20.97 -0.65 21.72
C PRO A 410 -22.34 -0.72 21.03
N GLU A 411 -23.15 0.32 21.21
CA GLU A 411 -24.54 0.35 20.75
C GLU A 411 -24.67 0.05 19.25
N ALA A 412 -23.76 0.59 18.44
CA ALA A 412 -23.72 0.38 17.00
C ALA A 412 -23.53 -1.11 16.59
N LEU A 413 -22.94 -1.93 17.46
CA LEU A 413 -22.73 -3.37 17.19
C LEU A 413 -23.83 -4.26 17.70
N ARG A 414 -24.73 -3.81 18.58
CA ARG A 414 -25.78 -4.63 19.18
C ARG A 414 -26.71 -5.30 18.15
N PRO A 415 -27.12 -4.63 17.07
CA PRO A 415 -27.90 -5.29 16.00
C PRO A 415 -27.15 -6.47 15.36
N TYR A 416 -25.84 -6.32 15.10
CA TYR A 416 -25.00 -7.36 14.52
C TYR A 416 -24.66 -8.49 15.51
N MET A 417 -24.76 -8.20 16.81
CA MET A 417 -24.62 -9.17 17.90
C MET A 417 -25.93 -9.86 18.27
N GLY A 418 -27.03 -9.59 17.53
CA GLY A 418 -28.36 -10.14 17.84
C GLY A 418 -28.93 -9.68 19.16
N GLY A 419 -28.68 -8.41 19.51
CA GLY A 419 -29.18 -7.77 20.71
C GLY A 419 -28.39 -8.06 21.99
N VAL A 420 -27.26 -8.79 21.90
CA VAL A 420 -26.34 -9.01 23.05
C VAL A 420 -25.76 -7.68 23.46
N GLN A 421 -25.88 -7.32 24.74
CA GLN A 421 -25.42 -6.04 25.28
C GLN A 421 -24.08 -6.19 26.05
N TYR A 422 -23.80 -7.37 26.59
CA TYR A 422 -22.58 -7.64 27.37
C TYR A 422 -21.94 -8.97 26.98
N LEU A 423 -20.62 -8.99 26.87
CA LEU A 423 -19.84 -10.22 26.92
C LEU A 423 -19.70 -10.61 28.40
N SER A 424 -20.13 -11.79 28.75
CA SER A 424 -20.09 -12.27 30.14
C SER A 424 -19.33 -13.59 30.22
N PRO A 425 -18.64 -13.89 31.34
CA PRO A 425 -18.05 -15.19 31.57
C PRO A 425 -19.08 -16.30 31.40
N ARG A 426 -18.72 -17.41 30.78
CA ARG A 426 -19.60 -18.56 30.70
C ARG A 426 -19.91 -19.03 32.14
N LYS A 427 -21.17 -19.05 32.49
CA LYS A 427 -21.60 -19.80 33.69
C LYS A 427 -21.28 -21.27 33.40
N GLY A 428 -20.37 -21.85 34.21
CA GLY A 428 -19.96 -23.22 34.15
C GLY A 428 -21.14 -24.20 34.32
#